data_6497f37e507aedb4b476e307095c858f
#
_entry.id   6497f37e507aedb4b476e307095c858f
#
_cell.length_a   1.000
_cell.length_b   1.000
_cell.length_c   1.000
_cell.angle_alpha   90.00
_cell.angle_beta   90.00
_cell.angle_gamma   90.00
#
_symmetry.space_group_name_H-M   'P 1'
#
loop_
_entity.id
_entity.type
_entity.pdbx_description
1 polymer ?
#
loop_
_entity_poly.entity_id
_entity_poly.type
_entity_poly.pdbx_seq_one_letter_code
_entity_poly.pdbx_strand_id
1 'polypeptide(L)'
;RLVGSEMCIRDSGNGDIFAADDAARMMAQTGCQGVEVGRGCLGRPWLFAQLGAQLRGEAIPPEPTLGEVARIIYRHAELLALHSGEDHACRDIRKHTGWYLRGFPVGGELRKELAKVSTLAQLRARLDPLADSTALAEHADDARGRQGSPSKLALPDGWLDDPEDETVPAGAEVENNGG
;
A
#
# COMPACT_ATOMS: atom_id res chain seq x y z
N ARG A 1 -1.10 26.50 -0.82
CA ARG A 1 0.19 27.18 -0.67
C ARG A 1 0.47 27.22 0.83
N LEU A 2 1.29 26.29 1.32
CA LEU A 2 1.77 26.35 2.69
C LEU A 2 2.64 27.61 2.81
N VAL A 3 2.22 28.54 3.63
CA VAL A 3 3.02 29.71 4.01
C VAL A 3 3.97 29.22 5.09
N GLY A 4 5.16 28.75 4.67
CA GLY A 4 6.19 28.34 5.60
C GLY A 4 6.92 29.54 6.15
N SER A 5 6.99 29.67 7.46
CA SER A 5 8.12 30.34 8.09
C SER A 5 9.39 29.57 7.67
N GLU A 6 10.50 30.29 7.47
CA GLU A 6 11.79 29.75 6.99
C GLU A 6 12.49 28.82 8.01
N MET A 7 11.77 27.89 8.59
CA MET A 7 12.37 26.76 9.28
C MET A 7 12.68 25.69 8.26
N CYS A 8 13.83 25.05 8.35
CA CYS A 8 14.25 23.93 7.52
C CYS A 8 13.26 22.75 7.69
N ILE A 9 12.10 22.85 7.06
CA ILE A 9 11.09 21.81 7.02
C ILE A 9 11.49 20.87 5.90
N ARG A 10 11.74 19.61 6.25
CA ARG A 10 11.87 18.55 5.25
C ARG A 10 10.47 18.17 4.80
N ASP A 11 10.06 18.68 3.65
CA ASP A 11 8.75 18.38 3.08
C ASP A 11 8.73 16.98 2.49
N SER A 12 7.67 16.23 2.78
CA SER A 12 7.38 14.95 2.16
C SER A 12 6.15 15.06 1.27
N GLY A 13 6.28 14.65 0.01
CA GLY A 13 5.16 14.58 -0.93
C GLY A 13 4.38 13.27 -0.78
N ASN A 14 3.05 13.33 -0.89
CA ASN A 14 2.17 12.16 -0.89
C ASN A 14 1.17 12.27 -2.05
N GLY A 15 0.81 11.15 -2.62
CA GLY A 15 -0.23 11.01 -3.66
C GLY A 15 0.22 10.13 -4.82
N ASP A 16 -0.58 9.14 -5.15
CA ASP A 16 -0.52 8.30 -6.35
C ASP A 16 0.88 7.84 -6.80
N ILE A 17 1.67 7.34 -5.84
CA ILE A 17 2.97 6.72 -6.09
C ILE A 17 2.75 5.22 -6.23
N PHE A 18 2.76 4.71 -7.46
CA PHE A 18 2.54 3.31 -7.79
C PHE A 18 3.73 2.68 -8.52
N ALA A 19 4.60 3.47 -9.15
CA ALA A 19 5.80 3.05 -9.86
C ALA A 19 7.03 3.82 -9.37
N ALA A 20 8.22 3.31 -9.71
CA ALA A 20 9.49 3.91 -9.28
C ALA A 20 9.64 5.37 -9.74
N ASP A 21 9.20 5.68 -10.96
CA ASP A 21 9.31 7.02 -11.55
C ASP A 21 8.39 8.05 -10.90
N ASP A 22 7.31 7.62 -10.23
CA ASP A 22 6.35 8.53 -9.63
C ASP A 22 6.97 9.38 -8.53
N ALA A 23 7.86 8.80 -7.72
CA ALA A 23 8.56 9.52 -6.67
C ALA A 23 9.49 10.59 -7.24
N ALA A 24 10.30 10.22 -8.24
CA ALA A 24 11.21 11.17 -8.89
C ALA A 24 10.43 12.32 -9.54
N ARG A 25 9.33 12.00 -10.21
CA ARG A 25 8.44 12.98 -10.83
C ARG A 25 7.82 13.94 -9.80
N MET A 26 7.32 13.40 -8.68
CA MET A 26 6.74 14.20 -7.59
C MET A 26 7.79 15.16 -7.00
N MET A 27 8.98 14.67 -6.67
CA MET A 27 10.06 15.49 -6.12
C MET A 27 10.49 16.60 -7.10
N ALA A 28 10.59 16.28 -8.41
CA ALA A 28 10.92 17.27 -9.43
C ALA A 28 9.84 18.35 -9.60
N GLN A 29 8.55 17.98 -9.48
CA GLN A 29 7.44 18.92 -9.66
C GLN A 29 7.17 19.80 -8.44
N THR A 30 7.38 19.29 -7.25
CA THR A 30 6.98 19.96 -6.00
C THR A 30 8.16 20.54 -5.22
N GLY A 31 9.38 20.07 -5.48
CA GLY A 31 10.58 20.43 -4.71
C GLY A 31 10.67 19.75 -3.34
N CYS A 32 9.77 18.81 -3.00
CA CYS A 32 9.83 18.08 -1.74
C CYS A 32 11.09 17.21 -1.67
N GLN A 33 11.60 16.97 -0.46
CA GLN A 33 12.85 16.23 -0.23
C GLN A 33 12.65 14.72 -0.06
N GLY A 34 11.42 14.27 0.01
CA GLY A 34 11.07 12.88 0.13
C GLY A 34 9.62 12.61 -0.25
N VAL A 35 9.25 11.33 -0.28
CA VAL A 35 7.89 10.92 -0.61
C VAL A 35 7.36 9.93 0.43
N GLU A 36 6.05 9.98 0.67
CA GLU A 36 5.33 9.01 1.44
C GLU A 36 4.47 8.15 0.52
N VAL A 37 4.55 6.83 0.68
CA VAL A 37 3.82 5.89 -0.17
C VAL A 37 2.64 5.31 0.62
N GLY A 38 1.43 5.66 0.21
CA GLY A 38 0.19 5.12 0.76
C GLY A 38 -0.22 3.82 0.05
N ARG A 39 -1.30 3.89 -0.71
CA ARG A 39 -1.91 2.74 -1.39
C ARG A 39 -1.00 1.99 -2.35
N GLY A 40 0.02 2.63 -2.90
CA GLY A 40 0.95 2.02 -3.88
C GLY A 40 1.72 0.83 -3.31
N CYS A 41 2.03 0.81 -2.01
CA CYS A 41 2.77 -0.28 -1.39
C CYS A 41 1.89 -1.45 -0.92
N LEU A 42 0.55 -1.37 -1.04
CA LEU A 42 -0.35 -2.44 -0.63
C LEU A 42 -0.07 -3.73 -1.42
N GLY A 43 0.45 -4.75 -0.73
CA GLY A 43 0.89 -6.02 -1.32
C GLY A 43 2.11 -5.90 -2.24
N ARG A 44 2.87 -4.80 -2.17
CA ARG A 44 4.08 -4.54 -2.96
C ARG A 44 5.21 -3.97 -2.12
N PRO A 45 5.72 -4.67 -1.10
CA PRO A 45 6.80 -4.13 -0.27
C PRO A 45 8.10 -3.89 -1.07
N TRP A 46 8.31 -4.58 -2.17
CA TRP A 46 9.45 -4.39 -3.09
C TRP A 46 9.46 -3.02 -3.77
N LEU A 47 8.31 -2.34 -3.85
CA LEU A 47 8.22 -0.98 -4.40
C LEU A 47 9.23 -0.03 -3.73
N PHE A 48 9.46 -0.17 -2.42
CA PHE A 48 10.44 0.67 -1.71
C PHE A 48 11.88 0.44 -2.19
N ALA A 49 12.24 -0.79 -2.56
CA ALA A 49 13.54 -1.07 -3.16
C ALA A 49 13.66 -0.46 -4.56
N GLN A 50 12.60 -0.52 -5.35
CA GLN A 50 12.53 0.09 -6.68
C GLN A 50 12.63 1.62 -6.61
N LEU A 51 11.87 2.25 -5.72
CA LEU A 51 11.92 3.69 -5.45
C LEU A 51 13.33 4.13 -5.01
N GLY A 52 13.92 3.39 -4.08
CA GLY A 52 15.28 3.67 -3.60
C GLY A 52 16.34 3.56 -4.70
N ALA A 53 16.26 2.55 -5.56
CA ALA A 53 17.16 2.38 -6.71
C ALA A 53 17.00 3.56 -7.69
N GLN A 54 15.76 3.92 -8.04
CA GLN A 54 15.47 5.05 -8.92
C GLN A 54 16.05 6.37 -8.38
N LEU A 55 15.86 6.66 -7.10
CA LEU A 55 16.36 7.89 -6.50
C LEU A 55 17.89 7.96 -6.40
N ARG A 56 18.57 6.80 -6.38
CA ARG A 56 20.04 6.71 -6.39
C ARG A 56 20.63 6.62 -7.80
N GLY A 57 19.80 6.56 -8.87
CA GLY A 57 20.25 6.34 -10.24
C GLY A 57 20.81 4.94 -10.48
N GLU A 58 20.39 3.96 -9.70
CA GLU A 58 20.76 2.54 -9.81
C GLU A 58 19.77 1.79 -10.72
N ALA A 59 20.15 0.57 -11.15
CA ALA A 59 19.26 -0.31 -11.88
C ALA A 59 18.04 -0.68 -11.00
N ILE A 60 16.83 -0.44 -11.52
CA ILE A 60 15.59 -0.76 -10.82
C ILE A 60 15.44 -2.28 -10.73
N PRO A 61 15.25 -2.86 -9.53
CA PRO A 61 14.96 -4.28 -9.38
C PRO A 61 13.70 -4.67 -10.16
N PRO A 62 13.71 -5.83 -10.83
CA PRO A 62 12.53 -6.31 -11.55
C PRO A 62 11.36 -6.62 -10.60
N GLU A 63 10.14 -6.69 -11.16
CA GLU A 63 8.99 -7.19 -10.42
C GLU A 63 9.22 -8.65 -9.99
N PRO A 64 8.84 -9.04 -8.76
CA PRO A 64 9.01 -10.40 -8.29
C PRO A 64 8.05 -11.36 -8.99
N THR A 65 8.50 -12.58 -9.17
CA THR A 65 7.69 -13.70 -9.63
C THR A 65 6.64 -14.11 -8.58
N LEU A 66 5.61 -14.84 -9.00
CA LEU A 66 4.59 -15.38 -8.08
C LEU A 66 5.21 -16.23 -6.95
N GLY A 67 6.25 -17.01 -7.27
CA GLY A 67 6.97 -17.81 -6.27
C GLY A 67 7.68 -16.93 -5.23
N GLU A 68 8.28 -15.83 -5.64
CA GLU A 68 8.90 -14.87 -4.73
C GLU A 68 7.84 -14.16 -3.87
N VAL A 69 6.72 -13.77 -4.47
CA VAL A 69 5.61 -13.16 -3.75
C VAL A 69 5.01 -14.14 -2.72
N ALA A 70 4.89 -15.43 -3.03
CA ALA A 70 4.45 -16.45 -2.07
C ALA A 70 5.37 -16.50 -0.84
N ARG A 71 6.70 -16.44 -1.04
CA ARG A 71 7.66 -16.37 0.07
C ARG A 71 7.52 -15.08 0.89
N ILE A 72 7.30 -13.95 0.22
CA ILE A 72 7.09 -12.65 0.88
C ILE A 72 5.80 -12.68 1.73
N ILE A 73 4.70 -13.23 1.22
CA ILE A 73 3.43 -13.38 1.97
C ILE A 73 3.67 -14.19 3.23
N TYR A 74 4.34 -15.33 3.11
CA TYR A 74 4.61 -16.18 4.27
C TYR A 74 5.50 -15.47 5.30
N ARG A 75 6.56 -14.81 4.84
CA ARG A 75 7.44 -14.02 5.73
C ARG A 75 6.70 -12.89 6.43
N HIS A 76 5.80 -12.20 5.75
CA HIS A 76 4.95 -11.18 6.37
C HIS A 76 4.09 -11.77 7.49
N ALA A 77 3.46 -12.93 7.25
CA ALA A 77 2.66 -13.63 8.26
C ALA A 77 3.50 -14.07 9.48
N GLU A 78 4.73 -14.56 9.26
CA GLU A 78 5.66 -14.89 10.35
C GLU A 78 5.99 -13.68 11.22
N LEU A 79 6.27 -12.53 10.59
CA LEU A 79 6.57 -11.30 11.32
C LEU A 79 5.36 -10.79 12.11
N LEU A 80 4.17 -10.87 11.55
CA LEU A 80 2.93 -10.56 12.26
C LEU A 80 2.72 -11.50 13.46
N ALA A 81 3.00 -12.80 13.27
CA ALA A 81 2.85 -13.78 14.35
C ALA A 81 3.83 -13.55 15.51
N LEU A 82 5.07 -13.15 15.19
CA LEU A 82 6.05 -12.77 16.20
C LEU A 82 5.61 -11.55 17.02
N HIS A 83 4.88 -10.62 16.41
CA HIS A 83 4.44 -9.38 17.04
C HIS A 83 3.14 -9.55 17.84
N SER A 84 2.15 -10.24 17.29
CA SER A 84 0.77 -10.27 17.81
C SER A 84 0.19 -11.67 18.02
N GLY A 85 0.99 -12.71 17.83
CA GLY A 85 0.55 -14.11 17.90
C GLY A 85 -0.07 -14.63 16.61
N GLU A 86 -0.06 -15.96 16.44
CA GLU A 86 -0.44 -16.63 15.20
C GLU A 86 -1.89 -16.37 14.79
N ASP A 87 -2.81 -16.42 15.75
CA ASP A 87 -4.24 -16.26 15.48
C ASP A 87 -4.56 -14.85 14.93
N HIS A 88 -3.95 -13.81 15.51
CA HIS A 88 -4.10 -12.44 15.03
C HIS A 88 -3.44 -12.25 13.66
N ALA A 89 -2.23 -12.77 13.50
CA ALA A 89 -1.48 -12.71 12.24
C ALA A 89 -2.25 -13.35 11.09
N CYS A 90 -2.86 -14.52 11.32
CA CYS A 90 -3.66 -15.20 10.30
C CYS A 90 -4.92 -14.42 9.92
N ARG A 91 -5.55 -13.74 10.86
CA ARG A 91 -6.68 -12.85 10.54
C ARG A 91 -6.25 -11.64 9.71
N ASP A 92 -5.11 -11.05 10.03
CA ASP A 92 -4.59 -9.89 9.32
C ASP A 92 -4.09 -10.24 7.93
N ILE A 93 -3.31 -11.32 7.80
CA ILE A 93 -2.74 -11.68 6.49
C ILE A 93 -3.81 -11.98 5.43
N ARG A 94 -5.01 -12.44 5.82
CA ARG A 94 -6.12 -12.72 4.90
C ARG A 94 -6.45 -11.53 4.00
N LYS A 95 -6.50 -10.32 4.54
CA LYS A 95 -6.76 -9.10 3.76
C LYS A 95 -5.60 -8.73 2.86
N HIS A 96 -4.37 -9.00 3.30
CA HIS A 96 -3.17 -8.69 2.53
C HIS A 96 -2.96 -9.64 1.34
N THR A 97 -3.38 -10.92 1.43
CA THR A 97 -3.22 -11.87 0.33
C THR A 97 -3.90 -11.40 -0.96
N GLY A 98 -5.05 -10.73 -0.85
CA GLY A 98 -5.75 -10.15 -2.00
C GLY A 98 -4.93 -9.07 -2.72
N TRP A 99 -4.21 -8.25 -1.96
CA TRP A 99 -3.33 -7.22 -2.52
C TRP A 99 -2.05 -7.80 -3.12
N TYR A 100 -1.42 -8.76 -2.44
CA TYR A 100 -0.21 -9.44 -2.93
C TYR A 100 -0.43 -10.16 -4.25
N LEU A 101 -1.54 -10.87 -4.36
CA LEU A 101 -1.84 -11.71 -5.51
C LEU A 101 -2.58 -10.97 -6.64
N ARG A 102 -2.74 -9.66 -6.53
CA ARG A 102 -3.36 -8.86 -7.59
C ARG A 102 -2.49 -8.92 -8.86
N GLY A 103 -3.14 -9.18 -10.01
CA GLY A 103 -2.48 -9.33 -11.31
C GLY A 103 -1.87 -10.70 -11.57
N PHE A 104 -1.76 -11.57 -10.56
CA PHE A 104 -1.27 -12.94 -10.77
C PHE A 104 -2.39 -13.91 -11.16
N PRO A 105 -2.10 -14.88 -12.06
CA PRO A 105 -3.08 -15.86 -12.54
C PRO A 105 -3.27 -17.02 -11.54
N VAL A 106 -3.71 -16.74 -10.31
CA VAL A 106 -3.83 -17.74 -9.23
C VAL A 106 -5.23 -18.36 -9.08
N GLY A 107 -6.19 -17.96 -9.89
CA GLY A 107 -7.56 -18.46 -9.83
C GLY A 107 -8.34 -18.03 -8.57
N GLY A 108 -9.68 -18.18 -8.64
CA GLY A 108 -10.57 -17.77 -7.56
C GLY A 108 -10.57 -18.72 -6.37
N GLU A 109 -10.32 -20.02 -6.58
CA GLU A 109 -10.36 -21.01 -5.51
C GLU A 109 -9.23 -20.80 -4.51
N LEU A 110 -7.98 -20.63 -4.97
CA LEU A 110 -6.86 -20.33 -4.08
C LEU A 110 -7.10 -19.04 -3.28
N ARG A 111 -7.66 -18.01 -3.91
CA ARG A 111 -8.00 -16.75 -3.22
C ARG A 111 -9.00 -16.97 -2.09
N LYS A 112 -10.02 -17.81 -2.30
CA LYS A 112 -11.00 -18.17 -1.27
C LYS A 112 -10.38 -18.97 -0.13
N GLU A 113 -9.46 -19.88 -0.44
CA GLU A 113 -8.76 -20.68 0.57
C GLU A 113 -7.83 -19.80 1.42
N LEU A 114 -7.06 -18.92 0.81
CA LEU A 114 -6.19 -17.96 1.52
C LEU A 114 -6.99 -17.01 2.43
N ALA A 115 -8.19 -16.61 2.02
CA ALA A 115 -9.09 -15.80 2.85
C ALA A 115 -9.62 -16.51 4.11
N LYS A 116 -9.40 -17.82 4.25
CA LYS A 116 -9.90 -18.65 5.37
C LYS A 116 -8.79 -19.23 6.25
N VAL A 117 -7.51 -19.02 5.92
CA VAL A 117 -6.39 -19.58 6.69
C VAL A 117 -6.46 -19.16 8.16
N SER A 118 -6.21 -20.09 9.07
CA SER A 118 -6.27 -19.86 10.51
C SER A 118 -4.95 -20.18 11.21
N THR A 119 -4.01 -20.83 10.51
CA THR A 119 -2.67 -21.13 11.01
C THR A 119 -1.61 -20.88 9.97
N LEU A 120 -0.37 -20.61 10.39
CA LEU A 120 0.77 -20.47 9.48
C LEU A 120 1.02 -21.75 8.68
N ALA A 121 0.77 -22.92 9.27
CA ALA A 121 0.90 -24.19 8.56
C ALA A 121 -0.10 -24.29 7.39
N GLN A 122 -1.36 -23.88 7.60
CA GLN A 122 -2.35 -23.81 6.52
C GLN A 122 -1.93 -22.81 5.44
N LEU A 123 -1.47 -21.63 5.83
CA LEU A 123 -0.98 -20.63 4.90
C LEU A 123 0.17 -21.19 4.04
N ARG A 124 1.16 -21.80 4.67
CA ARG A 124 2.29 -22.43 3.98
C ARG A 124 1.82 -23.48 2.98
N ALA A 125 0.97 -24.40 3.39
CA ALA A 125 0.45 -25.46 2.51
C ALA A 125 -0.26 -24.93 1.25
N ARG A 126 -0.84 -23.71 1.32
CA ARG A 126 -1.47 -23.05 0.16
C ARG A 126 -0.48 -22.28 -0.71
N LEU A 127 0.63 -21.81 -0.14
CA LEU A 127 1.65 -21.05 -0.85
C LEU A 127 2.75 -21.93 -1.46
N ASP A 128 3.09 -23.06 -0.85
CA ASP A 128 4.14 -23.97 -1.32
C ASP A 128 3.98 -24.41 -2.80
N PRO A 129 2.77 -24.71 -3.31
CA PRO A 129 2.60 -25.05 -4.72
C PRO A 129 2.97 -23.89 -5.69
N LEU A 130 3.05 -22.67 -5.19
CA LEU A 130 3.42 -21.49 -5.98
C LEU A 130 4.93 -21.22 -5.95
N ALA A 131 5.70 -21.90 -5.08
CA ALA A 131 7.09 -21.56 -4.77
C ALA A 131 8.02 -21.52 -5.99
N ASP A 132 7.76 -22.37 -6.98
CA ASP A 132 8.56 -22.48 -8.21
C ASP A 132 7.94 -21.72 -9.41
N SER A 133 6.83 -21.01 -9.19
CA SER A 133 6.18 -20.26 -10.27
C SER A 133 6.99 -19.05 -10.68
N THR A 134 7.21 -18.92 -11.99
CA THR A 134 7.85 -17.78 -12.63
C THR A 134 6.88 -16.77 -13.21
N ALA A 135 5.57 -16.96 -13.00
CA ALA A 135 4.56 -16.02 -13.48
C ALA A 135 4.78 -14.63 -12.89
N LEU A 136 4.64 -13.62 -13.73
CA LEU A 136 4.68 -12.20 -13.34
C LEU A 136 3.26 -11.66 -13.21
N ALA A 137 3.12 -10.60 -12.44
CA ALA A 137 1.83 -9.91 -12.34
C ALA A 137 1.54 -9.14 -13.63
N GLU A 138 0.31 -9.26 -14.11
CA GLU A 138 -0.23 -8.37 -15.14
C GLU A 138 -0.58 -7.03 -14.48
N HIS A 139 -0.27 -5.93 -15.17
CA HIS A 139 -0.58 -4.57 -14.70
C HIS A 139 -0.09 -4.30 -13.27
N ALA A 140 1.20 -4.61 -13.02
CA ALA A 140 1.82 -4.46 -11.69
C ALA A 140 1.72 -3.03 -11.15
N ASP A 141 1.76 -2.02 -12.03
CA ASP A 141 1.74 -0.60 -11.71
C ASP A 141 0.33 0.01 -11.62
N ASP A 142 -0.71 -0.78 -11.83
CA ASP A 142 -2.09 -0.29 -11.71
C ASP A 142 -2.37 0.23 -10.29
N ALA A 143 -3.14 1.30 -10.24
CA ALA A 143 -3.59 1.88 -8.98
C ALA A 143 -4.27 0.84 -8.08
N ARG A 144 -3.87 0.80 -6.80
CA ARG A 144 -4.32 -0.17 -5.79
C ARG A 144 -5.20 0.48 -4.74
N GLY A 145 -5.93 -0.35 -4.02
CA GLY A 145 -6.86 0.10 -3.00
C GLY A 145 -8.27 0.39 -3.55
N ARG A 146 -9.07 1.06 -2.76
CA ARG A 146 -10.44 1.41 -3.13
C ARG A 146 -10.40 2.47 -4.23
N GLN A 147 -10.77 2.11 -5.43
CA GLN A 147 -10.99 3.02 -6.56
C GLN A 147 -12.48 3.42 -6.64
N GLY A 148 -13.06 3.76 -5.51
CA GLY A 148 -14.35 4.45 -5.54
C GLY A 148 -14.11 5.94 -5.76
N SER A 149 -15.04 6.62 -6.44
CA SER A 149 -15.11 8.08 -6.30
C SER A 149 -14.95 8.39 -4.82
N PRO A 150 -14.11 9.36 -4.42
CA PRO A 150 -14.13 9.83 -3.06
C PRO A 150 -15.60 10.05 -2.75
N SER A 151 -16.10 9.41 -1.68
CA SER A 151 -17.40 9.78 -1.12
C SER A 151 -17.33 11.30 -1.13
N LYS A 152 -18.28 11.97 -1.77
CA LYS A 152 -18.29 13.43 -1.82
C LYS A 152 -18.08 13.85 -0.38
N LEU A 153 -16.89 14.32 -0.06
CA LEU A 153 -16.66 15.06 1.16
C LEU A 153 -17.62 16.24 1.03
N ALA A 154 -18.78 16.11 1.62
CA ALA A 154 -19.66 17.23 1.80
C ALA A 154 -18.96 18.10 2.85
N LEU A 155 -18.10 18.99 2.38
CA LEU A 155 -17.62 20.07 3.23
C LEU A 155 -18.88 20.87 3.62
N PRO A 156 -19.01 21.26 4.89
CA PRO A 156 -20.06 22.16 5.31
C PRO A 156 -20.09 23.41 4.44
N ASP A 157 -21.27 23.92 4.18
CA ASP A 157 -21.41 25.17 3.40
C ASP A 157 -20.58 26.28 4.04
N GLY A 158 -19.76 26.95 3.23
CA GLY A 158 -18.87 28.03 3.69
C GLY A 158 -17.53 27.57 4.30
N TRP A 159 -17.24 26.25 4.40
CA TRP A 159 -15.99 25.76 4.98
C TRP A 159 -14.70 26.32 4.32
N LEU A 160 -14.77 26.63 3.04
CA LEU A 160 -13.62 27.17 2.30
C LEU A 160 -13.62 28.71 2.21
N ASP A 161 -14.62 29.37 2.77
CA ASP A 161 -14.79 30.84 2.64
C ASP A 161 -13.84 31.60 3.58
N ASP A 162 -13.49 31.01 4.72
CA ASP A 162 -12.53 31.58 5.67
C ASP A 162 -11.44 30.54 6.01
N PRO A 163 -10.23 30.68 5.42
CA PRO A 163 -9.11 29.77 5.70
C PRO A 163 -8.56 29.84 7.13
N GLU A 164 -8.91 30.87 7.88
CA GLU A 164 -8.47 31.09 9.26
C GLU A 164 -9.52 30.62 10.29
N ASP A 165 -10.68 30.13 9.83
CA ASP A 165 -11.69 29.54 10.72
C ASP A 165 -11.30 28.14 11.18
N GLU A 166 -10.82 28.04 12.42
CA GLU A 166 -10.46 26.79 13.09
C GLU A 166 -11.65 26.06 13.75
N THR A 167 -12.87 26.55 13.55
CA THR A 167 -14.07 25.97 14.18
C THR A 167 -14.37 24.59 13.59
N VAL A 168 -14.33 23.55 14.41
CA VAL A 168 -14.69 22.20 13.97
C VAL A 168 -16.21 22.12 13.75
N PRO A 169 -16.69 21.76 12.55
CA PRO A 169 -18.12 21.65 12.27
C PRO A 169 -18.79 20.62 13.18
N ALA A 170 -19.99 20.93 13.62
CA ALA A 170 -20.80 20.00 14.41
C ALA A 170 -21.04 18.71 13.61
N GLY A 171 -20.67 17.56 14.16
CA GLY A 171 -20.81 16.25 13.52
C GLY A 171 -19.57 15.76 12.77
N ALA A 172 -18.49 16.53 12.65
CA ALA A 172 -17.26 16.10 11.98
C ALA A 172 -16.62 14.84 12.62
N GLU A 173 -16.86 14.59 13.90
CA GLU A 173 -16.36 13.41 14.64
C GLU A 173 -17.15 12.13 14.33
N VAL A 174 -18.38 12.24 13.82
CA VAL A 174 -19.27 11.08 13.63
C VAL A 174 -18.97 10.35 12.31
N GLU A 175 -18.38 11.00 11.32
CA GLU A 175 -18.11 10.42 10.00
C GLU A 175 -16.68 9.86 9.85
N ASN A 176 -15.84 9.98 10.85
CA ASN A 176 -14.44 9.53 10.81
C ASN A 176 -14.23 8.12 11.35
N ASN A 177 -15.11 7.19 11.08
CA ASN A 177 -14.79 5.78 11.16
C ASN A 177 -14.00 5.44 9.89
N GLY A 178 -12.67 5.60 9.99
CA GLY A 178 -11.72 5.19 8.97
C GLY A 178 -12.00 3.75 8.54
N GLY A 179 -12.40 3.59 7.29
CA GLY A 179 -12.64 2.31 6.66
C GLY A 179 -11.35 1.54 6.39
#